data_034159428d6f41b065f3bfd14658ab4f
#
_entry.id   034159428d6f41b065f3bfd14658ab4f
#
_cell.length_a   1.000
_cell.length_b   1.000
_cell.length_c   1.000
_cell.angle_alpha   90.00
_cell.angle_beta   90.00
_cell.angle_gamma   90.00
#
_symmetry.space_group_name_H-M   'P 1'
#
loop_
_entity.id
_entity.type
_entity.pdbx_description
1 polymer ?
#
loop_
_entity_poly.entity_id
_entity_poly.type
_entity_poly.pdbx_seq_one_letter_code
_entity_poly.pdbx_strand_id
1 'polypeptide(L)'
;MTTTWQHTTVLLAEAVDALLGNAGETAAKNIYVDATFGRGGHSRLILSRLPEGAQLIAFDKDIEAIAEAGEIKDTRFSIRHEGFRNLGELPTGSIAGVLMDLGISSPQIDNPGRGFSFRFDGPLDMRMDTTRGQSVAEWLATASVDQITEVVRDYGEERFAFPIAKAIVARRQERGP
;
A
#
# COMPACT_ATOMS: atom_id res chain seq x y z
N MET A 1 -5.89 -16.85 26.85
CA MET A 1 -4.65 -16.09 26.55
C MET A 1 -4.70 -15.74 25.08
N THR A 2 -5.13 -14.53 24.78
CA THR A 2 -5.16 -14.00 23.41
C THR A 2 -3.74 -13.60 23.04
N THR A 3 -3.07 -14.41 22.23
CA THR A 3 -1.82 -14.03 21.59
C THR A 3 -2.13 -12.91 20.62
N THR A 4 -1.92 -11.67 21.02
CA THR A 4 -1.86 -10.53 20.11
C THR A 4 -0.61 -10.72 19.24
N TRP A 5 -0.80 -11.15 18.01
CA TRP A 5 0.25 -11.13 17.01
C TRP A 5 0.62 -9.66 16.79
N GLN A 6 1.73 -9.23 17.39
CA GLN A 6 2.31 -7.95 17.05
C GLN A 6 2.95 -8.10 15.65
N HIS A 7 2.33 -7.47 14.67
CA HIS A 7 2.91 -7.37 13.34
C HIS A 7 4.19 -6.54 13.44
N THR A 8 5.33 -7.19 13.24
CA THR A 8 6.62 -6.50 13.18
C THR A 8 6.82 -6.00 11.75
N THR A 9 7.00 -4.71 11.59
CA THR A 9 7.30 -4.09 10.29
C THR A 9 8.62 -4.65 9.75
N VAL A 10 8.64 -5.02 8.47
CA VAL A 10 9.80 -5.63 7.81
C VAL A 10 10.93 -4.62 7.71
N LEU A 11 12.18 -5.04 8.04
CA LEU A 11 13.40 -4.22 7.97
C LEU A 11 13.25 -2.83 8.62
N LEU A 12 12.48 -2.75 9.72
CA LEU A 12 12.08 -1.49 10.34
C LEU A 12 13.28 -0.58 10.67
N ALA A 13 14.28 -1.10 11.35
CA ALA A 13 15.44 -0.33 11.75
C ALA A 13 16.34 -0.02 10.56
N GLU A 14 16.62 -1.03 9.73
CA GLU A 14 17.53 -0.95 8.59
C GLU A 14 17.04 0.06 7.55
N ALA A 15 15.73 0.05 7.24
CA ALA A 15 15.14 0.97 6.29
C ALA A 15 15.19 2.42 6.78
N VAL A 16 14.90 2.64 8.07
CA VAL A 16 14.96 3.97 8.67
C VAL A 16 16.42 4.45 8.84
N ASP A 17 17.36 3.57 9.18
CA ASP A 17 18.77 3.90 9.23
C ASP A 17 19.30 4.33 7.85
N ALA A 18 18.90 3.61 6.79
CA ALA A 18 19.28 3.97 5.42
C ALA A 18 18.65 5.30 4.99
N LEU A 19 17.37 5.54 5.34
CA LEU A 19 16.67 6.77 5.02
C LEU A 19 17.32 8.00 5.67
N LEU A 20 17.69 7.89 6.94
CA LEU A 20 18.19 8.99 7.76
C LEU A 20 19.73 9.09 7.79
N GLY A 21 20.46 8.06 7.32
CA GLY A 21 21.91 7.97 7.42
C GLY A 21 22.68 9.10 6.71
N ASN A 22 22.07 9.75 5.74
CA ASN A 22 22.65 10.88 4.99
C ASN A 22 22.07 12.24 5.42
N ALA A 23 21.37 12.31 6.54
CA ALA A 23 20.66 13.53 6.98
C ALA A 23 21.58 14.76 7.20
N GLY A 24 22.86 14.53 7.45
CA GLY A 24 23.85 15.63 7.68
C GLY A 24 24.26 16.40 6.45
N GLU A 25 24.12 15.84 5.23
CA GLU A 25 24.57 16.47 3.98
C GLU A 25 23.46 17.27 3.28
N THR A 26 22.24 17.17 3.75
CA THR A 26 21.04 17.72 3.08
C THR A 26 20.33 18.80 3.91
N ALA A 27 21.07 19.63 4.64
CA ALA A 27 20.51 20.65 5.53
C ALA A 27 19.48 21.60 4.88
N ALA A 28 19.44 21.70 3.54
CA ALA A 28 18.44 22.46 2.80
C ALA A 28 17.16 21.64 2.47
N LYS A 29 17.20 20.31 2.67
CA LYS A 29 16.11 19.39 2.39
C LYS A 29 15.67 18.76 3.70
N ASN A 30 14.49 19.08 4.14
CA ASN A 30 14.00 18.66 5.44
C ASN A 30 12.69 17.87 5.38
N ILE A 31 12.24 17.48 4.19
CA ILE A 31 11.05 16.65 4.02
C ILE A 31 11.47 15.21 3.75
N TYR A 32 11.03 14.32 4.62
CA TYR A 32 11.10 12.87 4.44
C TYR A 32 9.73 12.35 4.06
N VAL A 33 9.70 11.27 3.29
CA VAL A 33 8.44 10.70 2.82
C VAL A 33 8.38 9.21 3.16
N ASP A 34 7.28 8.81 3.79
CA ASP A 34 6.84 7.41 3.88
C ASP A 34 5.72 7.21 2.86
N ALA A 35 6.04 6.60 1.73
CA ALA A 35 5.11 6.48 0.60
C ALA A 35 4.11 5.33 0.75
N THR A 36 4.21 4.56 1.85
CA THR A 36 3.42 3.36 2.16
C THR A 36 3.22 3.25 3.68
N PHE A 37 2.40 4.13 4.24
CA PHE A 37 2.25 4.27 5.69
C PHE A 37 1.82 2.99 6.40
N GLY A 38 0.83 2.26 5.84
CA GLY A 38 0.31 1.01 6.42
C GLY A 38 -0.22 1.17 7.84
N ARG A 39 0.47 0.61 8.82
CA ARG A 39 0.16 0.78 10.26
C ARG A 39 1.13 1.74 10.97
N GLY A 40 1.94 2.46 10.20
CA GLY A 40 2.79 3.52 10.72
C GLY A 40 4.03 3.08 11.48
N GLY A 41 4.46 1.83 11.30
CA GLY A 41 5.67 1.33 11.96
C GLY A 41 6.91 2.13 11.56
N HIS A 42 7.18 2.24 10.27
CA HIS A 42 8.29 3.05 9.75
C HIS A 42 8.11 4.53 10.11
N SER A 43 6.94 5.10 9.90
CA SER A 43 6.65 6.52 10.21
C SER A 43 6.90 6.86 11.67
N ARG A 44 6.47 6.02 12.62
CA ARG A 44 6.70 6.26 14.05
C ARG A 44 8.19 6.22 14.39
N LEU A 45 8.96 5.27 13.83
CA LEU A 45 10.39 5.20 14.04
C LEU A 45 11.13 6.37 13.38
N ILE A 46 10.75 6.77 12.15
CA ILE A 46 11.28 7.96 11.49
C ILE A 46 11.08 9.19 12.39
N LEU A 47 9.86 9.45 12.86
CA LEU A 47 9.54 10.60 13.72
C LEU A 47 10.36 10.63 15.01
N SER A 48 10.62 9.46 15.60
CA SER A 48 11.45 9.38 16.83
C SER A 48 12.91 9.77 16.62
N ARG A 49 13.39 9.73 15.37
CA ARG A 49 14.80 9.98 14.98
C ARG A 49 14.96 11.18 14.06
N LEU A 50 13.84 11.78 13.63
CA LEU A 50 13.84 12.87 12.68
C LEU A 50 14.57 14.10 13.24
N PRO A 51 15.48 14.74 12.47
CA PRO A 51 16.15 15.95 12.91
C PRO A 51 15.18 17.08 13.25
N GLU A 52 15.60 17.98 14.11
CA GLU A 52 14.82 19.20 14.42
C GLU A 52 14.58 20.01 13.15
N GLY A 53 13.36 20.50 12.97
CA GLY A 53 12.95 21.26 11.79
C GLY A 53 12.62 20.43 10.54
N ALA A 54 12.84 19.09 10.58
CA ALA A 54 12.42 18.22 9.50
C ALA A 54 10.94 17.81 9.63
N GLN A 55 10.34 17.41 8.50
CA GLN A 55 8.95 16.98 8.41
C GLN A 55 8.86 15.59 7.80
N LEU A 56 7.83 14.85 8.18
CA LEU A 56 7.46 13.57 7.58
C LEU A 56 6.10 13.71 6.91
N ILE A 57 6.07 13.46 5.61
CA ILE A 57 4.83 13.34 4.83
C ILE A 57 4.63 11.86 4.51
N ALA A 58 3.52 11.30 4.96
CA ALA A 58 3.14 9.94 4.63
C ALA A 58 2.06 9.90 3.54
N PHE A 59 1.99 8.79 2.82
CA PHE A 59 0.98 8.48 1.82
C PHE A 59 0.41 7.10 2.08
N ASP A 60 -0.88 6.97 1.96
CA ASP A 60 -1.54 5.66 1.84
C ASP A 60 -2.86 5.80 1.09
N LYS A 61 -3.25 4.72 0.43
CA LYS A 61 -4.54 4.58 -0.27
C LYS A 61 -5.62 3.99 0.65
N ASP A 62 -5.20 3.26 1.69
CA ASP A 62 -6.11 2.53 2.54
C ASP A 62 -6.71 3.43 3.61
N ILE A 63 -8.03 3.53 3.63
CA ILE A 63 -8.75 4.33 4.63
C ILE A 63 -8.47 3.88 6.08
N GLU A 64 -8.18 2.58 6.29
CA GLU A 64 -7.80 2.07 7.60
C GLU A 64 -6.40 2.60 8.02
N ALA A 65 -5.47 2.73 7.06
CA ALA A 65 -4.17 3.34 7.30
C ALA A 65 -4.32 4.83 7.63
N ILE A 66 -5.21 5.54 6.95
CA ILE A 66 -5.51 6.95 7.24
C ILE A 66 -6.07 7.11 8.66
N ALA A 67 -6.99 6.22 9.06
CA ALA A 67 -7.53 6.24 10.43
C ALA A 67 -6.44 6.02 11.49
N GLU A 68 -5.56 5.04 11.27
CA GLU A 68 -4.40 4.75 12.14
C GLU A 68 -3.45 5.95 12.26
N ALA A 69 -3.22 6.66 11.14
CA ALA A 69 -2.37 7.84 11.12
C ALA A 69 -2.92 8.98 11.98
N GLY A 70 -4.22 9.06 12.17
CA GLY A 70 -4.89 10.03 13.04
C GLY A 70 -4.48 9.93 14.51
N GLU A 71 -3.89 8.81 14.93
CA GLU A 71 -3.37 8.61 16.29
C GLU A 71 -1.99 9.24 16.50
N ILE A 72 -1.27 9.61 15.44
CA ILE A 72 0.04 10.26 15.52
C ILE A 72 -0.16 11.76 15.82
N LYS A 73 0.26 12.20 17.01
CA LYS A 73 0.09 13.58 17.49
C LYS A 73 1.38 14.42 17.37
N ASP A 74 2.27 14.05 16.45
CA ASP A 74 3.51 14.80 16.19
C ASP A 74 3.23 15.90 15.15
N THR A 75 3.55 17.13 15.46
CA THR A 75 3.33 18.30 14.58
C THR A 75 4.17 18.29 13.30
N ARG A 76 5.22 17.47 13.27
CA ARG A 76 6.08 17.28 12.10
C ARG A 76 5.49 16.26 11.11
N PHE A 77 4.41 15.57 11.48
CA PHE A 77 3.78 14.52 10.71
C PHE A 77 2.56 15.03 9.95
N SER A 78 2.43 14.58 8.71
CA SER A 78 1.19 14.70 7.94
C SER A 78 0.98 13.46 7.08
N ILE A 79 -0.27 13.13 6.79
CA ILE A 79 -0.63 12.02 5.91
C ILE A 79 -1.54 12.49 4.78
N ARG A 80 -1.36 11.92 3.59
CA ARG A 80 -2.22 12.11 2.42
C ARG A 80 -2.94 10.83 2.08
N HIS A 81 -4.27 10.90 1.94
CA HIS A 81 -5.07 9.79 1.45
C HIS A 81 -4.92 9.66 -0.08
N GLU A 82 -3.74 9.28 -0.50
CA GLU A 82 -3.31 9.23 -1.89
C GLU A 82 -2.26 8.13 -2.09
N GLY A 83 -2.10 7.70 -3.35
CA GLY A 83 -0.98 6.80 -3.69
C GLY A 83 0.31 7.57 -3.96
N PHE A 84 1.44 6.90 -3.81
CA PHE A 84 2.78 7.43 -4.06
C PHE A 84 3.01 7.93 -5.51
N ARG A 85 2.12 7.62 -6.46
CA ARG A 85 2.14 8.22 -7.81
C ARG A 85 2.08 9.76 -7.77
N ASN A 86 1.54 10.32 -6.69
CA ASN A 86 1.39 11.77 -6.50
C ASN A 86 2.62 12.40 -5.80
N LEU A 87 3.72 11.66 -5.61
CA LEU A 87 4.98 12.20 -5.07
C LEU A 87 5.51 13.39 -5.88
N GLY A 88 5.25 13.40 -7.20
CA GLY A 88 5.65 14.50 -8.09
C GLY A 88 4.98 15.84 -7.79
N GLU A 89 3.93 15.86 -6.97
CA GLU A 89 3.26 17.09 -6.52
C GLU A 89 3.98 17.78 -5.34
N LEU A 90 4.93 17.09 -4.71
CA LEU A 90 5.74 17.68 -3.66
C LEU A 90 6.76 18.68 -4.25
N PRO A 91 7.13 19.72 -3.49
CA PRO A 91 8.04 20.75 -4.00
C PRO A 91 9.38 20.17 -4.47
N THR A 92 9.75 20.49 -5.69
CA THR A 92 11.01 20.02 -6.29
C THR A 92 12.20 20.45 -5.44
N GLY A 93 13.10 19.50 -5.17
CA GLY A 93 14.33 19.76 -4.42
C GLY A 93 14.16 19.81 -2.89
N SER A 94 12.94 19.67 -2.34
CA SER A 94 12.70 19.69 -0.89
C SER A 94 12.81 18.33 -0.22
N ILE A 95 12.75 17.22 -0.97
CA ILE A 95 12.73 15.87 -0.44
C ILE A 95 14.15 15.41 -0.09
N ALA A 96 14.35 15.05 1.18
CA ALA A 96 15.60 14.50 1.70
C ALA A 96 15.70 12.98 1.44
N GLY A 97 14.57 12.28 1.53
CA GLY A 97 14.53 10.85 1.28
C GLY A 97 13.09 10.33 1.18
N VAL A 98 12.95 9.18 0.52
CA VAL A 98 11.67 8.49 0.34
C VAL A 98 11.84 7.03 0.75
N LEU A 99 10.93 6.54 1.60
CA LEU A 99 10.80 5.13 1.95
C LEU A 99 9.57 4.57 1.28
N MET A 100 9.71 3.38 0.68
CA MET A 100 8.62 2.62 0.07
C MET A 100 8.70 1.17 0.53
N ASP A 101 7.68 0.69 1.23
CA ASP A 101 7.46 -0.73 1.53
C ASP A 101 6.33 -1.24 0.62
N LEU A 102 6.74 -1.75 -0.56
CA LEU A 102 5.81 -2.05 -1.64
C LEU A 102 5.16 -3.43 -1.45
N GLY A 103 3.85 -3.47 -1.55
CA GLY A 103 3.08 -4.70 -1.46
C GLY A 103 1.71 -4.48 -0.82
N ILE A 104 1.20 -5.53 -0.20
CA ILE A 104 -0.04 -5.54 0.58
C ILE A 104 0.26 -5.75 2.05
N SER A 105 -0.49 -5.10 2.92
CA SER A 105 -0.30 -5.22 4.36
C SER A 105 -0.94 -6.49 4.92
N SER A 106 -0.41 -7.02 6.04
CA SER A 106 -1.00 -8.17 6.71
C SER A 106 -2.48 -7.99 7.05
N PRO A 107 -2.95 -6.84 7.57
CA PRO A 107 -4.37 -6.62 7.79
C PRO A 107 -5.23 -6.73 6.53
N GLN A 108 -4.70 -6.36 5.35
CA GLN A 108 -5.42 -6.53 4.08
C GLN A 108 -5.56 -8.01 3.69
N ILE A 109 -4.54 -8.84 3.96
CA ILE A 109 -4.59 -10.29 3.69
C ILE A 109 -5.47 -11.01 4.72
N ASP A 110 -5.37 -10.63 5.99
CA ASP A 110 -6.03 -11.31 7.11
C ASP A 110 -7.52 -10.97 7.20
N ASN A 111 -7.97 -9.88 6.57
CA ASN A 111 -9.38 -9.52 6.49
C ASN A 111 -10.02 -10.08 5.21
N PRO A 112 -10.85 -11.16 5.30
CA PRO A 112 -11.48 -11.77 4.12
C PRO A 112 -12.35 -10.77 3.32
N GLY A 113 -12.94 -9.80 4.00
CA GLY A 113 -13.79 -8.77 3.38
C GLY A 113 -13.05 -7.85 2.40
N ARG A 114 -11.70 -7.81 2.45
CA ARG A 114 -10.88 -7.02 1.53
C ARG A 114 -10.58 -7.74 0.21
N GLY A 115 -10.81 -9.05 0.13
CA GLY A 115 -10.64 -9.84 -1.09
C GLY A 115 -9.19 -10.21 -1.46
N PHE A 116 -8.20 -9.94 -0.60
CA PHE A 116 -6.80 -10.30 -0.82
C PHE A 116 -6.45 -11.69 -0.27
N SER A 117 -7.32 -12.28 0.56
CA SER A 117 -7.01 -13.55 1.21
C SER A 117 -7.06 -14.72 0.23
N PHE A 118 -6.04 -15.58 0.27
CA PHE A 118 -6.05 -16.88 -0.40
C PHE A 118 -6.39 -18.04 0.56
N ARG A 119 -6.67 -17.73 1.83
CA ARG A 119 -7.02 -18.71 2.87
C ARG A 119 -8.49 -18.76 3.18
N PHE A 120 -9.18 -17.65 2.98
CA PHE A 120 -10.59 -17.48 3.33
C PHE A 120 -11.39 -17.00 2.15
N ASP A 121 -12.63 -17.45 2.05
CA ASP A 121 -13.58 -16.94 1.08
C ASP A 121 -14.00 -15.51 1.47
N GLY A 122 -14.15 -14.66 0.45
CA GLY A 122 -14.55 -13.28 0.60
C GLY A 122 -14.98 -12.65 -0.72
N PRO A 123 -15.48 -11.42 -0.69
CA PRO A 123 -15.82 -10.69 -1.92
C PRO A 123 -14.55 -10.42 -2.72
N LEU A 124 -14.64 -10.45 -4.04
CA LEU A 124 -13.56 -10.07 -4.96
C LEU A 124 -13.45 -8.54 -5.06
N ASP A 125 -13.13 -7.88 -3.97
CA ASP A 125 -12.92 -6.43 -3.96
C ASP A 125 -11.50 -6.08 -4.43
N MET A 126 -10.48 -6.42 -3.65
CA MET A 126 -9.05 -6.18 -3.88
C MET A 126 -8.66 -4.72 -4.10
N ARG A 127 -9.50 -3.76 -3.77
CA ARG A 127 -9.11 -2.35 -3.78
C ARG A 127 -8.30 -2.01 -2.53
N MET A 128 -7.18 -1.35 -2.69
CA MET A 128 -6.48 -0.74 -1.55
C MET A 128 -7.27 0.44 -1.00
N ASP A 129 -7.79 1.29 -1.89
CA ASP A 129 -8.72 2.36 -1.55
C ASP A 129 -10.16 1.90 -1.84
N THR A 130 -10.87 1.49 -0.80
CA THR A 130 -12.26 1.01 -0.93
C THR A 130 -13.28 2.12 -1.18
N THR A 131 -12.86 3.39 -1.09
CA THR A 131 -13.75 4.54 -1.27
C THR A 131 -13.90 4.95 -2.74
N ARG A 132 -13.03 4.44 -3.62
CA ARG A 132 -13.03 4.79 -5.05
C ARG A 132 -12.49 3.67 -5.93
N GLY A 133 -12.75 3.80 -7.21
CA GLY A 133 -12.31 2.84 -8.21
C GLY A 133 -13.23 1.63 -8.31
N GLN A 134 -12.89 0.74 -9.22
CA GLN A 134 -13.62 -0.48 -9.53
C GLN A 134 -13.04 -1.66 -8.75
N SER A 135 -13.92 -2.50 -8.17
CA SER A 135 -13.52 -3.77 -7.58
C SER A 135 -13.12 -4.80 -8.65
N VAL A 136 -12.40 -5.84 -8.22
CA VAL A 136 -12.07 -6.95 -9.14
C VAL A 136 -13.33 -7.66 -9.63
N ALA A 137 -14.36 -7.81 -8.80
CA ALA A 137 -15.63 -8.39 -9.22
C ALA A 137 -16.30 -7.58 -10.34
N GLU A 138 -16.39 -6.24 -10.18
CA GLU A 138 -16.95 -5.35 -11.20
C GLU A 138 -16.13 -5.37 -12.49
N TRP A 139 -14.80 -5.40 -12.39
CA TRP A 139 -13.93 -5.50 -13.55
C TRP A 139 -14.12 -6.83 -14.28
N LEU A 140 -14.09 -7.96 -13.54
CA LEU A 140 -14.31 -9.30 -14.10
C LEU A 140 -15.70 -9.46 -14.73
N ALA A 141 -16.71 -8.72 -14.27
CA ALA A 141 -18.04 -8.75 -14.85
C ALA A 141 -18.06 -8.37 -16.34
N THR A 142 -17.14 -7.53 -16.79
CA THR A 142 -17.11 -6.97 -18.15
C THR A 142 -15.84 -7.29 -18.94
N ALA A 143 -14.74 -7.62 -18.27
CA ALA A 143 -13.45 -7.85 -18.91
C ALA A 143 -13.49 -9.01 -19.94
N SER A 144 -12.82 -8.83 -21.07
CA SER A 144 -12.67 -9.86 -22.09
C SER A 144 -11.64 -10.93 -21.67
N VAL A 145 -11.64 -12.07 -22.34
CA VAL A 145 -10.62 -13.12 -22.16
C VAL A 145 -9.20 -12.54 -22.34
N ASP A 146 -9.01 -11.70 -23.36
CA ASP A 146 -7.71 -11.12 -23.66
C ASP A 146 -7.23 -10.16 -22.57
N GLN A 147 -8.11 -9.30 -22.05
CA GLN A 147 -7.79 -8.40 -20.94
C GLN A 147 -7.43 -9.15 -19.66
N ILE A 148 -8.21 -10.20 -19.32
CA ILE A 148 -7.91 -11.02 -18.16
C ILE A 148 -6.58 -11.76 -18.34
N THR A 149 -6.34 -12.29 -19.56
CA THR A 149 -5.09 -12.98 -19.90
C THR A 149 -3.88 -12.06 -19.71
N GLU A 150 -3.96 -10.83 -20.23
CA GLU A 150 -2.91 -9.82 -20.12
C GLU A 150 -2.58 -9.53 -18.66
N VAL A 151 -3.59 -9.23 -17.84
CA VAL A 151 -3.38 -8.92 -16.42
C VAL A 151 -2.78 -10.10 -15.66
N VAL A 152 -3.30 -11.32 -15.86
CA VAL A 152 -2.82 -12.52 -15.17
C VAL A 152 -1.42 -12.91 -15.62
N ARG A 153 -1.08 -12.71 -16.90
CA ARG A 153 0.24 -12.98 -17.45
C ARG A 153 1.26 -11.91 -17.05
N ASP A 154 0.94 -10.62 -17.29
CA ASP A 154 1.94 -9.57 -17.26
C ASP A 154 2.19 -9.04 -15.83
N TYR A 155 1.16 -9.06 -14.97
CA TYR A 155 1.30 -8.68 -13.57
C TYR A 155 1.35 -9.87 -12.60
N GLY A 156 0.73 -11.00 -12.97
CA GLY A 156 0.74 -12.22 -12.16
C GLY A 156 1.84 -13.20 -12.52
N GLU A 157 2.59 -12.96 -13.62
CA GLU A 157 3.64 -13.83 -14.15
C GLU A 157 3.18 -15.30 -14.35
N GLU A 158 1.85 -15.49 -14.58
CA GLU A 158 1.22 -16.80 -14.66
C GLU A 158 1.25 -17.33 -16.10
N ARG A 159 1.96 -18.43 -16.32
CA ARG A 159 2.10 -19.08 -17.65
C ARG A 159 0.79 -19.64 -18.20
N PHE A 160 -0.16 -19.99 -17.33
CA PHE A 160 -1.47 -20.50 -17.69
C PHE A 160 -2.55 -19.41 -17.76
N ALA A 161 -2.17 -18.16 -17.93
CA ALA A 161 -3.05 -17.01 -17.93
C ALA A 161 -4.26 -17.17 -18.88
N PHE A 162 -4.04 -17.64 -20.10
CA PHE A 162 -5.11 -17.82 -21.11
C PHE A 162 -6.14 -18.89 -20.70
N PRO A 163 -5.78 -20.12 -20.32
CA PRO A 163 -6.73 -21.09 -19.78
C PRO A 163 -7.51 -20.58 -18.56
N ILE A 164 -6.82 -19.88 -17.65
CA ILE A 164 -7.46 -19.27 -16.47
C ILE A 164 -8.49 -18.23 -16.87
N ALA A 165 -8.14 -17.32 -17.77
CA ALA A 165 -9.04 -16.27 -18.26
C ALA A 165 -10.29 -16.88 -18.94
N LYS A 166 -10.11 -17.91 -19.77
CA LYS A 166 -11.23 -18.65 -20.39
C LYS A 166 -12.15 -19.28 -19.35
N ALA A 167 -11.58 -19.91 -18.30
CA ALA A 167 -12.36 -20.54 -17.25
C ALA A 167 -13.17 -19.50 -16.46
N ILE A 168 -12.57 -18.33 -16.16
CA ILE A 168 -13.26 -17.22 -15.47
C ILE A 168 -14.46 -16.74 -16.31
N VAL A 169 -14.26 -16.47 -17.62
CA VAL A 169 -15.32 -15.98 -18.49
C VAL A 169 -16.43 -17.03 -18.66
N ALA A 170 -16.08 -18.31 -18.83
CA ALA A 170 -17.07 -19.39 -18.92
C ALA A 170 -17.92 -19.48 -17.64
N ARG A 171 -17.26 -19.44 -16.47
CA ARG A 171 -17.96 -19.52 -15.18
C ARG A 171 -18.87 -18.31 -14.93
N ARG A 172 -18.44 -17.11 -15.34
CA ARG A 172 -19.26 -15.90 -15.32
C ARG A 172 -20.53 -16.04 -16.15
N GLN A 173 -20.44 -16.65 -17.33
CA GLN A 173 -21.59 -16.88 -18.20
C GLN A 173 -22.61 -17.89 -17.63
N GLU A 174 -22.11 -18.89 -16.89
CA GLU A 174 -22.95 -19.94 -16.29
C GLU A 174 -23.62 -19.50 -14.98
N ARG A 175 -22.97 -18.69 -14.16
CA ARG A 175 -23.40 -18.40 -12.76
C ARG A 175 -23.63 -16.93 -12.46
N GLY A 176 -23.35 -16.05 -13.41
CA GLY A 176 -23.27 -14.61 -13.20
C GLY A 176 -21.89 -14.18 -12.66
N PRO A 177 -21.64 -12.88 -12.58
CA PRO A 177 -20.42 -12.31 -12.05
C PRO A 177 -20.26 -12.53 -10.54
#